data_7d8d75db873d446571be0ba7c5af4166
#
_entry.id   7d8d75db873d446571be0ba7c5af4166
#
_cell.length_a   1.000
_cell.length_b   1.000
_cell.length_c   1.000
_cell.angle_alpha   90.00
_cell.angle_beta   90.00
_cell.angle_gamma   90.00
#
_symmetry.space_group_name_H-M   'P 1'
#
loop_
_entity.id
_entity.type
_entity.pdbx_description
1 polymer ?
#
loop_
_entity_poly.entity_id
_entity_poly.type
_entity_poly.pdbx_seq_one_letter_code
_entity_poly.pdbx_strand_id
1 'polypeptide(L)'
;VDIGIIRPYEVEFNQPDIEDLEQAVREFGHRVKRVYVNMASVRLSREGVSVYQAIGRGVREPVNIDGGILRHLGLIRDFEQLLHRVWVVRAIEAMGVYVVNSAMNWLVASDKLAALMMLAKSGLPVPETESSENMFMAYDAVKRFGEAVVKELRGSMGYGVFKVNDPDVAMNIFSHLLNLSKPMYVQRFLNKKGNGDYRVVVVGGQVIGAIFRRGVGWKSNVAQGARPEAVKPSGELMELALKTCDILGLGYAGVDIAETDEGYFILEVNPSMSWQGFKEATGINPARYIVKHVIDHIKR
;
A
#
# COMPACT_ATOMS: atom_id res chain seq x y z
N VAL A 1 8.21 -14.56 -21.92
CA VAL A 1 8.93 -13.66 -21.00
C VAL A 1 8.86 -14.17 -19.57
N ASP A 2 9.80 -13.78 -18.72
CA ASP A 2 9.90 -14.12 -17.31
C ASP A 2 9.33 -12.97 -16.48
N ILE A 3 8.22 -13.21 -15.78
CA ILE A 3 7.59 -12.22 -14.90
C ILE A 3 7.97 -12.53 -13.46
N GLY A 4 8.66 -11.57 -12.81
CA GLY A 4 9.07 -11.66 -11.42
C GLY A 4 7.96 -11.25 -10.46
N ILE A 5 7.62 -12.12 -9.51
CA ILE A 5 6.81 -11.73 -8.35
C ILE A 5 7.76 -11.44 -7.20
N ILE A 6 7.89 -10.14 -6.88
CA ILE A 6 8.86 -9.60 -5.93
C ILE A 6 8.22 -9.53 -4.55
N ARG A 7 8.75 -10.30 -3.60
CA ARG A 7 8.24 -10.43 -2.24
C ARG A 7 9.33 -10.96 -1.29
N PRO A 8 9.14 -10.97 0.04
CA PRO A 8 10.04 -11.71 0.94
C PRO A 8 9.78 -13.23 0.87
N TYR A 9 10.77 -14.02 1.27
CA TYR A 9 10.71 -15.48 1.26
C TYR A 9 9.73 -16.07 2.29
N GLU A 10 9.74 -15.51 3.52
CA GLU A 10 9.15 -16.13 4.71
C GLU A 10 7.68 -15.76 4.97
N VAL A 11 7.00 -15.11 4.05
CA VAL A 11 5.70 -14.53 4.37
C VAL A 11 4.56 -15.29 3.72
N GLU A 12 3.77 -15.94 4.54
CA GLU A 12 2.48 -16.54 4.20
C GLU A 12 1.36 -15.49 4.00
N PHE A 13 1.65 -14.20 4.31
CA PHE A 13 0.68 -13.13 4.11
C PHE A 13 0.33 -12.98 2.62
N ASN A 14 -0.97 -12.88 2.36
CA ASN A 14 -1.52 -12.73 1.00
C ASN A 14 -1.13 -13.86 0.04
N GLN A 15 -0.92 -15.06 0.55
CA GLN A 15 -0.63 -16.22 -0.28
C GLN A 15 -1.66 -16.42 -1.42
N PRO A 16 -2.99 -16.28 -1.19
CA PRO A 16 -3.97 -16.35 -2.27
C PRO A 16 -3.77 -15.30 -3.37
N ASP A 17 -3.33 -14.08 -3.01
CA ASP A 17 -3.04 -13.04 -4.01
C ASP A 17 -1.80 -13.40 -4.85
N ILE A 18 -0.80 -14.06 -4.25
CA ILE A 18 0.38 -14.54 -4.96
C ILE A 18 -0.01 -15.65 -5.94
N GLU A 19 -0.84 -16.60 -5.50
CA GLU A 19 -1.34 -17.69 -6.33
C GLU A 19 -2.15 -17.16 -7.53
N ASP A 20 -3.00 -16.16 -7.30
CA ASP A 20 -3.73 -15.46 -8.36
C ASP A 20 -2.77 -14.84 -9.40
N LEU A 21 -1.68 -14.18 -8.94
CA LEU A 21 -0.67 -13.62 -9.85
C LEU A 21 0.07 -14.71 -10.64
N GLU A 22 0.53 -15.76 -9.96
CA GLU A 22 1.22 -16.85 -10.60
C GLU A 22 0.33 -17.56 -11.65
N GLN A 23 -0.94 -17.76 -11.32
CA GLN A 23 -1.92 -18.30 -12.25
C GLN A 23 -2.10 -17.38 -13.44
N ALA A 24 -2.32 -16.07 -13.21
CA ALA A 24 -2.50 -15.11 -14.29
C ALA A 24 -1.29 -15.04 -15.23
N VAL A 25 -0.06 -15.07 -14.70
CA VAL A 25 1.17 -15.12 -15.53
C VAL A 25 1.17 -16.34 -16.45
N ARG A 26 0.83 -17.53 -15.93
CA ARG A 26 0.76 -18.77 -16.72
C ARG A 26 -0.36 -18.73 -17.77
N GLU A 27 -1.55 -18.17 -17.41
CA GLU A 27 -2.68 -18.03 -18.34
C GLU A 27 -2.37 -17.10 -19.52
N PHE A 28 -1.51 -16.09 -19.32
CA PHE A 28 -1.00 -15.25 -20.40
C PHE A 28 0.15 -15.88 -21.19
N GLY A 29 0.54 -17.14 -20.90
CA GLY A 29 1.58 -17.88 -21.62
C GLY A 29 3.00 -17.49 -21.23
N HIS A 30 3.21 -16.96 -20.00
CA HIS A 30 4.50 -16.49 -19.51
C HIS A 30 5.01 -17.34 -18.35
N ARG A 31 6.32 -17.21 -18.04
CA ARG A 31 6.96 -17.93 -16.94
C ARG A 31 6.96 -17.08 -15.66
N VAL A 32 6.66 -17.73 -14.55
CA VAL A 32 6.73 -17.13 -13.21
C VAL A 32 8.16 -17.26 -12.68
N LYS A 33 8.70 -16.15 -12.20
CA LYS A 33 9.91 -16.11 -11.37
C LYS A 33 9.58 -15.55 -10.00
N ARG A 34 10.01 -16.25 -8.95
CA ARG A 34 9.86 -15.76 -7.57
C ARG A 34 11.13 -15.02 -7.19
N VAL A 35 11.00 -13.73 -6.86
CA VAL A 35 12.12 -12.88 -6.45
C VAL A 35 11.97 -12.52 -4.97
N TYR A 36 12.91 -12.96 -4.17
CA TYR A 36 12.86 -12.82 -2.71
C TYR A 36 13.80 -11.72 -2.23
N VAL A 37 13.25 -10.53 -1.90
CA VAL A 37 14.02 -9.34 -1.53
C VAL A 37 14.93 -9.55 -0.32
N ASN A 38 14.54 -10.39 0.64
CA ASN A 38 15.31 -10.69 1.83
C ASN A 38 16.34 -11.84 1.64
N MET A 39 16.33 -12.46 0.46
CA MET A 39 17.31 -13.46 0.04
C MET A 39 18.21 -12.92 -1.09
N ALA A 40 18.01 -11.67 -1.46
CA ALA A 40 18.73 -11.03 -2.57
C ALA A 40 19.99 -10.31 -2.10
N SER A 41 20.96 -10.22 -3.01
CA SER A 41 22.16 -9.40 -2.88
C SER A 41 22.34 -8.52 -4.12
N VAL A 42 22.71 -7.27 -3.90
CA VAL A 42 23.08 -6.33 -4.97
C VAL A 42 24.59 -6.32 -5.10
N ARG A 43 25.10 -6.53 -6.31
CA ARG A 43 26.51 -6.40 -6.64
C ARG A 43 26.72 -5.17 -7.50
N LEU A 44 27.63 -4.35 -7.07
CA LEU A 44 28.08 -3.18 -7.81
C LEU A 44 29.51 -3.44 -8.33
N SER A 45 29.75 -3.15 -9.61
CA SER A 45 31.06 -3.31 -10.24
C SER A 45 31.21 -2.27 -11.37
N ARG A 46 32.38 -2.25 -12.00
CA ARG A 46 32.59 -1.41 -13.19
C ARG A 46 31.70 -1.82 -14.38
N GLU A 47 31.21 -3.05 -14.40
CA GLU A 47 30.29 -3.59 -15.40
C GLU A 47 28.83 -3.17 -15.15
N GLY A 48 28.54 -2.56 -14.00
CA GLY A 48 27.21 -2.06 -13.63
C GLY A 48 26.63 -2.71 -12.38
N VAL A 49 25.29 -2.75 -12.36
CA VAL A 49 24.48 -3.29 -11.26
C VAL A 49 24.01 -4.69 -11.63
N SER A 50 24.08 -5.63 -10.72
CA SER A 50 23.49 -6.95 -10.86
C SER A 50 22.87 -7.40 -9.52
N VAL A 51 21.77 -8.17 -9.62
CA VAL A 51 21.07 -8.72 -8.47
C VAL A 51 21.11 -10.24 -8.53
N TYR A 52 21.42 -10.84 -7.40
CA TYR A 52 21.47 -12.28 -7.21
C TYR A 52 20.53 -12.67 -6.07
N GLN A 53 20.01 -13.87 -6.12
CA GLN A 53 19.18 -14.46 -5.09
C GLN A 53 19.82 -15.75 -4.58
N ALA A 54 19.79 -15.96 -3.26
CA ALA A 54 20.22 -17.21 -2.66
C ALA A 54 19.19 -18.32 -2.92
N ILE A 55 19.67 -19.48 -3.38
CA ILE A 55 18.87 -20.70 -3.60
C ILE A 55 19.32 -21.85 -2.69
N GLY A 56 20.31 -21.63 -1.84
CA GLY A 56 20.86 -22.57 -0.87
C GLY A 56 22.09 -22.01 -0.19
N ARG A 57 22.73 -22.78 0.70
CA ARG A 57 23.95 -22.35 1.38
C ARG A 57 25.08 -22.12 0.37
N GLY A 58 25.52 -20.87 0.24
CA GLY A 58 26.60 -20.47 -0.66
C GLY A 58 26.28 -20.55 -2.15
N VAL A 59 25.07 -20.95 -2.52
CA VAL A 59 24.62 -21.02 -3.92
C VAL A 59 23.68 -19.84 -4.20
N ARG A 60 23.97 -19.11 -5.28
CA ARG A 60 23.16 -18.00 -5.75
C ARG A 60 22.91 -18.08 -7.24
N GLU A 61 21.78 -17.57 -7.66
CA GLU A 61 21.43 -17.41 -9.08
C GLU A 61 21.21 -15.91 -9.41
N PRO A 62 21.48 -15.47 -10.63
CA PRO A 62 21.14 -14.11 -11.04
C PRO A 62 19.62 -13.94 -11.12
N VAL A 63 19.15 -12.77 -10.72
CA VAL A 63 17.76 -12.38 -10.91
C VAL A 63 17.59 -11.87 -12.35
N ASN A 64 17.13 -12.76 -13.22
CA ASN A 64 16.84 -12.46 -14.62
C ASN A 64 15.34 -12.51 -14.85
N ILE A 65 14.72 -11.36 -15.01
CA ILE A 65 13.30 -11.18 -15.27
C ILE A 65 13.11 -10.07 -16.31
N ASP A 66 12.06 -10.18 -17.11
CA ASP A 66 11.71 -9.19 -18.14
C ASP A 66 10.81 -8.10 -17.58
N GLY A 67 10.03 -8.41 -16.53
CA GLY A 67 9.22 -7.47 -15.78
C GLY A 67 8.94 -7.95 -14.38
N GLY A 68 8.62 -7.03 -13.46
CA GLY A 68 8.41 -7.31 -12.05
C GLY A 68 7.09 -6.79 -11.50
N ILE A 69 6.54 -7.52 -10.55
CA ILE A 69 5.38 -7.10 -9.75
C ILE A 69 5.81 -7.06 -8.29
N LEU A 70 5.94 -5.86 -7.74
CA LEU A 70 6.26 -5.68 -6.33
C LEU A 70 5.00 -5.85 -5.49
N ARG A 71 4.97 -6.93 -4.69
CA ARG A 71 3.85 -7.18 -3.77
C ARG A 71 4.05 -6.49 -2.43
N HIS A 72 5.11 -6.81 -1.74
CA HIS A 72 5.46 -6.18 -0.47
C HIS A 72 6.91 -6.49 -0.09
N LEU A 73 7.45 -5.70 0.83
CA LEU A 73 8.81 -5.88 1.32
C LEU A 73 8.89 -6.74 2.60
N GLY A 74 7.74 -7.24 3.10
CA GLY A 74 7.64 -8.10 4.26
C GLY A 74 7.72 -7.35 5.59
N LEU A 75 7.91 -8.12 6.66
CA LEU A 75 8.09 -7.57 7.98
C LEU A 75 9.44 -6.86 8.06
N ILE A 76 9.41 -5.60 8.45
CA ILE A 76 10.58 -4.72 8.55
C ILE A 76 10.81 -4.44 10.04
N ARG A 77 12.00 -4.76 10.55
CA ARG A 77 12.36 -4.60 11.95
C ARG A 77 13.03 -3.26 12.24
N ASP A 78 13.79 -2.75 11.27
CA ASP A 78 14.51 -1.49 11.38
C ASP A 78 14.59 -0.75 10.04
N PHE A 79 15.14 0.47 10.11
CA PHE A 79 15.22 1.36 8.94
C PHE A 79 16.23 0.86 7.89
N GLU A 80 17.39 0.32 8.29
CA GLU A 80 18.40 -0.18 7.36
C GLU A 80 17.88 -1.37 6.56
N GLN A 81 17.12 -2.27 7.21
CA GLN A 81 16.48 -3.39 6.54
C GLN A 81 15.45 -2.92 5.50
N LEU A 82 14.67 -1.86 5.82
CA LEU A 82 13.75 -1.25 4.86
C LEU A 82 14.50 -0.72 3.65
N LEU A 83 15.53 0.10 3.90
CA LEU A 83 16.34 0.69 2.83
C LEU A 83 16.96 -0.39 1.95
N HIS A 84 17.56 -1.42 2.53
CA HIS A 84 18.16 -2.52 1.78
C HIS A 84 17.13 -3.15 0.83
N ARG A 85 15.95 -3.51 1.31
CA ARG A 85 14.90 -4.14 0.48
C ARG A 85 14.38 -3.21 -0.62
N VAL A 86 14.22 -1.91 -0.33
CA VAL A 86 13.87 -0.91 -1.34
C VAL A 86 14.96 -0.83 -2.41
N TRP A 87 16.24 -0.79 -2.00
CA TRP A 87 17.35 -0.70 -2.93
C TRP A 87 17.60 -1.98 -3.73
N VAL A 88 17.23 -3.15 -3.22
CA VAL A 88 17.19 -4.39 -4.03
C VAL A 88 16.21 -4.24 -5.19
N VAL A 89 15.00 -3.73 -4.95
CA VAL A 89 14.02 -3.49 -6.02
C VAL A 89 14.52 -2.42 -6.98
N ARG A 90 15.10 -1.30 -6.46
CA ARG A 90 15.72 -0.26 -7.29
C ARG A 90 16.87 -0.78 -8.16
N ALA A 91 17.65 -1.73 -7.64
CA ALA A 91 18.72 -2.37 -8.41
C ALA A 91 18.16 -3.19 -9.59
N ILE A 92 17.04 -3.90 -9.38
CA ILE A 92 16.32 -4.60 -10.47
C ILE A 92 15.84 -3.61 -11.53
N GLU A 93 15.25 -2.47 -11.11
CA GLU A 93 14.86 -1.40 -12.04
C GLU A 93 16.07 -0.79 -12.79
N ALA A 94 17.21 -0.62 -12.09
CA ALA A 94 18.45 -0.11 -12.68
C ALA A 94 19.05 -1.07 -13.73
N MET A 95 18.69 -2.35 -13.70
CA MET A 95 19.02 -3.32 -14.74
C MET A 95 18.12 -3.20 -15.99
N GLY A 96 17.20 -2.20 -16.03
CA GLY A 96 16.29 -1.96 -17.14
C GLY A 96 14.96 -2.73 -17.04
N VAL A 97 14.68 -3.37 -15.92
CA VAL A 97 13.44 -4.12 -15.70
C VAL A 97 12.30 -3.17 -15.31
N TYR A 98 11.18 -3.24 -16.01
CA TYR A 98 9.95 -2.56 -15.58
C TYR A 98 9.38 -3.24 -14.35
N VAL A 99 9.24 -2.50 -13.25
CA VAL A 99 8.65 -3.01 -11.99
C VAL A 99 7.42 -2.19 -11.61
N VAL A 100 6.29 -2.86 -11.40
CA VAL A 100 5.06 -2.25 -10.88
C VAL A 100 4.73 -2.76 -9.47
N ASN A 101 4.53 -1.92 -8.48
CA ASN A 101 4.83 -0.50 -8.44
C ASN A 101 6.34 -0.30 -8.32
N SER A 102 6.86 0.82 -8.85
CA SER A 102 8.29 1.12 -8.68
C SER A 102 8.66 1.22 -7.19
N ALA A 103 9.92 0.91 -6.85
CA ALA A 103 10.38 0.88 -5.47
C ALA A 103 10.10 2.19 -4.72
N MET A 104 10.37 3.33 -5.36
CA MET A 104 10.20 4.64 -4.72
C MET A 104 8.73 5.04 -4.58
N ASN A 105 7.92 4.80 -5.61
CA ASN A 105 6.49 5.10 -5.55
C ASN A 105 5.78 4.21 -4.52
N TRP A 106 6.19 2.93 -4.46
CA TRP A 106 5.72 2.01 -3.43
C TRP A 106 6.08 2.51 -2.01
N LEU A 107 7.34 2.98 -1.81
CA LEU A 107 7.79 3.48 -0.52
C LEU A 107 6.97 4.69 -0.07
N VAL A 108 6.78 5.66 -0.95
CA VAL A 108 5.98 6.87 -0.68
C VAL A 108 4.53 6.50 -0.38
N ALA A 109 3.91 5.67 -1.20
CA ALA A 109 2.50 5.29 -1.01
C ALA A 109 2.26 4.40 0.22
N SER A 110 3.30 3.71 0.70
CA SER A 110 3.25 2.89 1.92
C SER A 110 3.38 3.72 3.21
N ASP A 111 3.77 4.98 3.12
CA ASP A 111 3.84 5.92 4.24
C ASP A 111 2.63 6.86 4.20
N LYS A 112 1.80 6.82 5.26
CA LYS A 112 0.55 7.59 5.33
C LYS A 112 0.77 9.10 5.26
N LEU A 113 1.84 9.60 5.89
CA LEU A 113 2.15 11.03 5.87
C LEU A 113 2.62 11.47 4.50
N ALA A 114 3.57 10.74 3.90
CA ALA A 114 4.11 11.06 2.59
C ALA A 114 3.03 11.03 1.50
N ALA A 115 2.21 9.98 1.48
CA ALA A 115 1.12 9.84 0.52
C ALA A 115 0.11 10.98 0.65
N LEU A 116 -0.45 11.21 1.84
CA LEU A 116 -1.48 12.24 2.03
C LEU A 116 -0.92 13.66 1.85
N MET A 117 0.35 13.90 2.19
CA MET A 117 1.02 15.19 1.94
C MET A 117 1.09 15.51 0.43
N MET A 118 1.45 14.52 -0.40
CA MET A 118 1.48 14.72 -1.86
C MET A 118 0.08 14.97 -2.43
N LEU A 119 -0.92 14.24 -1.94
CA LEU A 119 -2.31 14.41 -2.37
C LEU A 119 -2.86 15.77 -1.96
N ALA A 120 -2.65 16.19 -0.70
CA ALA A 120 -3.05 17.50 -0.19
C ALA A 120 -2.40 18.65 -0.97
N LYS A 121 -1.08 18.54 -1.25
CA LYS A 121 -0.36 19.51 -2.07
C LYS A 121 -0.93 19.63 -3.49
N SER A 122 -1.50 18.55 -4.01
CA SER A 122 -2.16 18.52 -5.32
C SER A 122 -3.64 18.90 -5.28
N GLY A 123 -4.15 19.37 -4.13
CA GLY A 123 -5.52 19.83 -3.97
C GLY A 123 -6.57 18.72 -3.85
N LEU A 124 -6.15 17.46 -3.61
CA LEU A 124 -7.11 16.39 -3.36
C LEU A 124 -7.62 16.43 -1.91
N PRO A 125 -8.90 16.05 -1.69
CA PRO A 125 -9.49 16.06 -0.36
C PRO A 125 -8.88 14.96 0.51
N VAL A 126 -8.17 15.36 1.56
CA VAL A 126 -7.62 14.48 2.61
C VAL A 126 -8.09 14.96 3.97
N PRO A 127 -8.25 14.10 4.97
CA PRO A 127 -8.59 14.52 6.32
C PRO A 127 -7.49 15.44 6.89
N GLU A 128 -7.89 16.44 7.67
CA GLU A 128 -6.92 17.28 8.39
C GLU A 128 -6.05 16.38 9.28
N THR A 129 -4.73 16.53 9.15
CA THR A 129 -3.77 15.62 9.74
C THR A 129 -2.56 16.38 10.24
N GLU A 130 -2.07 16.00 11.42
CA GLU A 130 -0.83 16.50 11.99
C GLU A 130 0.07 15.33 12.40
N SER A 131 1.36 15.43 12.13
CA SER A 131 2.35 14.46 12.56
C SER A 131 3.48 15.15 13.29
N SER A 132 3.85 14.67 14.47
CA SER A 132 4.87 15.29 15.34
C SER A 132 5.57 14.23 16.21
N GLU A 133 6.83 14.48 16.53
CA GLU A 133 7.53 13.80 17.62
C GLU A 133 7.37 14.51 18.97
N ASN A 134 6.78 15.72 18.95
CA ASN A 134 6.47 16.46 20.16
C ASN A 134 5.04 16.16 20.63
N MET A 135 4.91 15.54 21.80
CA MET A 135 3.62 15.11 22.35
C MET A 135 2.67 16.27 22.66
N PHE A 136 3.17 17.47 22.95
CA PHE A 136 2.33 18.64 23.20
C PHE A 136 1.72 19.18 21.92
N MET A 137 2.43 19.12 20.79
CA MET A 137 1.88 19.44 19.47
C MET A 137 0.77 18.47 19.09
N ALA A 138 0.99 17.17 19.31
CA ALA A 138 -0.04 16.15 19.09
C ALA A 138 -1.26 16.32 20.02
N TYR A 139 -1.05 16.71 21.26
CA TYR A 139 -2.11 17.04 22.22
C TYR A 139 -2.96 18.22 21.73
N ASP A 140 -2.31 19.31 21.29
CA ASP A 140 -3.01 20.46 20.74
C ASP A 140 -3.79 20.11 19.46
N ALA A 141 -3.28 19.20 18.64
CA ALA A 141 -4.02 18.69 17.48
C ALA A 141 -5.31 17.97 17.89
N VAL A 142 -5.27 17.10 18.92
CA VAL A 142 -6.49 16.44 19.44
C VAL A 142 -7.48 17.46 19.95
N LYS A 143 -7.02 18.47 20.72
CA LYS A 143 -7.90 19.57 21.19
C LYS A 143 -8.56 20.31 20.04
N ARG A 144 -7.82 20.62 19.00
CA ARG A 144 -8.30 21.37 17.84
C ARG A 144 -9.31 20.57 17.03
N PHE A 145 -9.08 19.25 16.86
CA PHE A 145 -9.98 18.39 16.10
C PHE A 145 -11.22 17.96 16.88
N GLY A 146 -11.18 17.99 18.22
CA GLY A 146 -12.25 17.50 19.10
C GLY A 146 -12.36 15.97 19.11
N GLU A 147 -12.59 15.35 17.96
CA GLU A 147 -12.47 13.91 17.76
C GLU A 147 -11.33 13.62 16.78
N ALA A 148 -10.43 12.74 17.16
CA ALA A 148 -9.26 12.38 16.35
C ALA A 148 -9.03 10.87 16.26
N VAL A 149 -8.27 10.48 15.25
CA VAL A 149 -7.73 9.13 15.12
C VAL A 149 -6.22 9.20 15.20
N VAL A 150 -5.64 8.51 16.17
CA VAL A 150 -4.20 8.33 16.31
C VAL A 150 -3.80 7.05 15.63
N LYS A 151 -2.78 7.10 14.77
CA LYS A 151 -2.32 5.97 13.96
C LYS A 151 -0.80 5.87 13.98
N GLU A 152 -0.28 4.69 13.73
CA GLU A 152 1.11 4.54 13.29
C GLU A 152 1.26 4.97 11.82
N LEU A 153 2.38 5.61 11.45
CA LEU A 153 2.68 5.98 10.06
C LEU A 153 2.70 4.75 9.15
N ARG A 154 3.24 3.65 9.64
CA ARG A 154 3.28 2.36 8.95
C ARG A 154 2.51 1.33 9.77
N GLY A 155 1.37 0.95 9.30
CA GLY A 155 0.51 -0.05 9.92
C GLY A 155 -0.54 -0.52 8.92
N SER A 156 -1.08 -1.70 9.11
CA SER A 156 -2.11 -2.28 8.26
C SER A 156 -3.20 -2.95 9.08
N MET A 157 -4.30 -3.32 8.42
CA MET A 157 -5.41 -4.09 9.00
C MET A 157 -6.14 -3.40 10.18
N GLY A 158 -5.93 -2.10 10.39
CA GLY A 158 -6.58 -1.34 11.47
C GLY A 158 -6.03 -1.61 12.88
N TYR A 159 -4.92 -2.33 13.01
CA TYR A 159 -4.19 -2.44 14.28
C TYR A 159 -3.39 -1.16 14.56
N GLY A 160 -3.23 -0.82 15.85
CA GLY A 160 -2.52 0.41 16.25
C GLY A 160 -3.25 1.70 15.86
N VAL A 161 -4.60 1.65 15.73
CA VAL A 161 -5.45 2.79 15.39
C VAL A 161 -6.42 3.04 16.53
N PHE A 162 -6.37 4.26 17.11
CA PHE A 162 -7.14 4.65 18.27
C PHE A 162 -8.02 5.87 17.94
N LYS A 163 -9.31 5.78 18.25
CA LYS A 163 -10.19 6.95 18.27
C LYS A 163 -10.09 7.61 19.63
N VAL A 164 -9.83 8.91 19.67
CA VAL A 164 -9.70 9.71 20.88
C VAL A 164 -10.52 11.00 20.76
N ASN A 165 -11.17 11.38 21.84
CA ASN A 165 -11.90 12.65 21.99
C ASN A 165 -11.51 13.38 23.27
N ASP A 166 -10.68 12.76 24.09
CA ASP A 166 -10.13 13.32 25.31
C ASP A 166 -8.61 13.45 25.12
N PRO A 167 -8.07 14.69 25.11
CA PRO A 167 -6.64 14.93 24.95
C PRO A 167 -5.79 14.32 26.06
N ASP A 168 -6.31 14.22 27.30
CA ASP A 168 -5.56 13.63 28.41
C ASP A 168 -5.43 12.11 28.26
N VAL A 169 -6.46 11.45 27.70
CA VAL A 169 -6.36 10.05 27.30
C VAL A 169 -5.35 9.87 26.17
N ALA A 170 -5.36 10.80 25.20
CA ALA A 170 -4.40 10.77 24.08
C ALA A 170 -2.95 10.91 24.55
N MET A 171 -2.68 11.67 25.62
CA MET A 171 -1.33 11.81 26.19
C MET A 171 -0.71 10.48 26.62
N ASN A 172 -1.52 9.54 27.13
CA ASN A 172 -1.03 8.22 27.50
C ASN A 172 -0.61 7.43 26.25
N ILE A 173 -1.37 7.54 25.16
CA ILE A 173 -1.03 6.92 23.87
C ILE A 173 0.26 7.54 23.32
N PHE A 174 0.39 8.87 23.37
CA PHE A 174 1.56 9.59 22.89
C PHE A 174 2.83 9.24 23.69
N SER A 175 2.72 9.16 25.01
CA SER A 175 3.83 8.72 25.88
C SER A 175 4.29 7.31 25.49
N HIS A 176 3.36 6.40 25.20
CA HIS A 176 3.70 5.05 24.75
C HIS A 176 4.40 5.04 23.38
N LEU A 177 3.88 5.81 22.41
CA LEU A 177 4.50 5.95 21.09
C LEU A 177 5.91 6.54 21.18
N LEU A 178 6.10 7.56 22.02
CA LEU A 178 7.39 8.20 22.24
C LEU A 178 8.41 7.20 22.81
N ASN A 179 8.01 6.37 23.80
CA ASN A 179 8.86 5.30 24.34
C ASN A 179 9.26 4.24 23.31
N LEU A 180 8.46 4.11 22.24
CA LEU A 180 8.79 3.25 21.09
C LEU A 180 9.54 3.99 19.97
N SER A 181 9.97 5.24 20.23
CA SER A 181 10.60 6.11 19.21
C SER A 181 9.76 6.27 17.95
N LYS A 182 8.43 6.34 18.10
CA LYS A 182 7.48 6.53 17.01
C LYS A 182 6.88 7.92 17.04
N PRO A 183 6.77 8.60 15.87
CA PRO A 183 6.05 9.85 15.78
C PRO A 183 4.54 9.64 15.99
N MET A 184 3.89 10.63 16.52
CA MET A 184 2.45 10.70 16.68
C MET A 184 1.82 11.20 15.39
N TYR A 185 0.93 10.42 14.80
CA TYR A 185 0.14 10.77 13.63
C TYR A 185 -1.32 10.92 14.06
N VAL A 186 -1.79 12.15 14.07
CA VAL A 186 -3.11 12.55 14.56
C VAL A 186 -3.93 13.06 13.38
N GLN A 187 -5.08 12.46 13.13
CA GLN A 187 -5.95 12.80 12.02
C GLN A 187 -7.36 13.12 12.55
N ARG A 188 -7.98 14.17 12.03
CA ARG A 188 -9.39 14.49 12.35
C ARG A 188 -10.28 13.29 12.08
N PHE A 189 -11.11 12.93 13.05
CA PHE A 189 -12.10 11.86 12.86
C PHE A 189 -13.16 12.30 11.85
N LEU A 190 -13.52 11.42 10.95
CA LEU A 190 -14.56 11.65 9.95
C LEU A 190 -15.79 10.79 10.25
N ASN A 191 -16.96 11.43 10.34
CA ASN A 191 -18.23 10.75 10.40
C ASN A 191 -18.59 10.20 9.02
N LYS A 192 -18.26 8.92 8.79
CA LYS A 192 -18.42 8.26 7.50
C LYS A 192 -19.88 7.85 7.28
N LYS A 193 -20.45 8.21 6.13
CA LYS A 193 -21.77 7.74 5.71
C LYS A 193 -21.80 6.22 5.61
N GLY A 194 -22.90 5.63 6.05
CA GLY A 194 -23.09 4.18 6.02
C GLY A 194 -22.12 3.38 6.91
N ASN A 195 -21.43 4.04 7.84
CA ASN A 195 -20.42 3.42 8.72
C ASN A 195 -19.31 2.67 7.95
N GLY A 196 -18.93 3.15 6.78
CA GLY A 196 -17.98 2.45 5.93
C GLY A 196 -17.11 3.39 5.09
N ASP A 197 -16.32 2.80 4.25
CA ASP A 197 -15.55 3.50 3.23
C ASP A 197 -15.54 2.69 1.93
N TYR A 198 -15.24 3.38 0.85
CA TYR A 198 -15.05 2.79 -0.46
C TYR A 198 -13.59 2.38 -0.64
N ARG A 199 -13.36 1.16 -1.14
CA ARG A 199 -12.08 0.79 -1.74
C ARG A 199 -12.25 0.74 -3.24
N VAL A 200 -11.63 1.70 -3.92
CA VAL A 200 -11.60 1.76 -5.39
C VAL A 200 -10.29 1.13 -5.87
N VAL A 201 -10.40 0.15 -6.75
CA VAL A 201 -9.23 -0.57 -7.27
C VAL A 201 -8.86 -0.02 -8.63
N VAL A 202 -7.63 0.47 -8.73
CA VAL A 202 -7.05 1.05 -9.95
C VAL A 202 -5.92 0.15 -10.44
N VAL A 203 -5.89 -0.15 -11.73
CA VAL A 203 -4.78 -0.86 -12.39
C VAL A 203 -4.54 -0.25 -13.77
N GLY A 204 -3.31 0.10 -14.09
CA GLY A 204 -2.94 0.62 -15.40
C GLY A 204 -3.69 1.90 -15.80
N GLY A 205 -3.96 2.79 -14.84
CA GLY A 205 -4.70 4.02 -15.08
C GLY A 205 -6.20 3.81 -15.32
N GLN A 206 -6.76 2.66 -14.94
CA GLN A 206 -8.18 2.34 -15.07
C GLN A 206 -8.76 1.87 -13.74
N VAL A 207 -9.96 2.33 -13.41
CA VAL A 207 -10.75 1.77 -12.31
C VAL A 207 -11.33 0.43 -12.77
N ILE A 208 -10.90 -0.67 -12.14
CA ILE A 208 -11.41 -2.01 -12.46
C ILE A 208 -12.62 -2.41 -11.62
N GLY A 209 -12.94 -1.67 -10.57
CA GLY A 209 -14.10 -1.86 -9.72
C GLY A 209 -13.96 -1.18 -8.37
N ALA A 210 -15.02 -1.26 -7.58
CA ALA A 210 -15.02 -0.76 -6.21
C ALA A 210 -15.87 -1.65 -5.29
N ILE A 211 -15.52 -1.62 -3.99
CA ILE A 211 -16.32 -2.20 -2.92
C ILE A 211 -16.58 -1.15 -1.86
N PHE A 212 -17.75 -1.25 -1.21
CA PHE A 212 -18.01 -0.56 0.04
C PHE A 212 -17.73 -1.51 1.20
N ARG A 213 -16.94 -1.08 2.17
CA ARG A 213 -16.57 -1.87 3.34
C ARG A 213 -17.37 -1.35 4.53
N ARG A 214 -18.45 -2.02 4.84
CA ARG A 214 -19.32 -1.67 5.97
C ARG A 214 -18.71 -2.17 7.27
N GLY A 215 -18.29 -1.22 8.12
CA GLY A 215 -17.74 -1.51 9.45
C GLY A 215 -18.81 -1.97 10.46
N VAL A 216 -18.41 -2.79 11.42
CA VAL A 216 -19.24 -3.12 12.58
C VAL A 216 -19.26 -1.97 13.60
N GLY A 217 -18.27 -1.09 13.57
CA GLY A 217 -18.13 0.13 14.34
C GLY A 217 -17.58 1.26 13.47
N TRP A 218 -16.75 2.10 14.02
CA TRP A 218 -16.11 3.19 13.27
C TRP A 218 -14.96 2.74 12.35
N LYS A 219 -14.43 1.51 12.54
CA LYS A 219 -13.40 0.91 11.68
C LYS A 219 -14.05 0.14 10.53
N SER A 220 -13.54 0.30 9.33
CA SER A 220 -14.04 -0.33 8.09
C SER A 220 -13.07 -1.32 7.45
N ASN A 221 -12.07 -1.79 8.21
CA ASN A 221 -11.13 -2.80 7.72
C ASN A 221 -11.78 -4.20 7.71
N VAL A 222 -11.64 -4.94 6.61
CA VAL A 222 -12.16 -6.32 6.51
C VAL A 222 -11.57 -7.23 7.59
N ALA A 223 -10.28 -7.06 7.92
CA ALA A 223 -9.62 -7.78 9.01
C ALA A 223 -10.23 -7.50 10.41
N GLN A 224 -11.02 -6.43 10.55
CA GLN A 224 -11.76 -6.06 11.77
C GLN A 224 -13.26 -6.43 11.67
N GLY A 225 -13.64 -7.28 10.71
CA GLY A 225 -15.00 -7.78 10.53
C GLY A 225 -15.89 -6.96 9.60
N ALA A 226 -15.35 -5.96 8.89
CA ALA A 226 -16.13 -5.25 7.88
C ALA A 226 -16.52 -6.17 6.72
N ARG A 227 -17.75 -5.98 6.21
CA ARG A 227 -18.26 -6.76 5.08
C ARG A 227 -18.04 -5.99 3.79
N PRO A 228 -17.33 -6.57 2.80
CA PRO A 228 -17.18 -5.98 1.49
C PRO A 228 -18.45 -6.21 0.65
N GLU A 229 -18.98 -5.14 0.07
CA GLU A 229 -20.15 -5.16 -0.84
C GLU A 229 -19.71 -4.57 -2.17
N ALA A 230 -19.97 -5.25 -3.29
CA ALA A 230 -19.69 -4.70 -4.61
C ALA A 230 -20.52 -3.45 -4.86
N VAL A 231 -19.90 -2.39 -5.34
CA VAL A 231 -20.60 -1.14 -5.69
C VAL A 231 -20.14 -0.62 -7.05
N LYS A 232 -21.05 0.07 -7.74
CA LYS A 232 -20.67 0.82 -8.93
C LYS A 232 -20.15 2.19 -8.46
N PRO A 233 -18.87 2.51 -8.66
CA PRO A 233 -18.33 3.79 -8.20
C PRO A 233 -18.94 4.94 -8.99
N SER A 234 -19.18 6.09 -8.31
CA SER A 234 -19.57 7.34 -8.97
C SER A 234 -18.42 7.89 -9.82
N GLY A 235 -18.73 8.83 -10.73
CA GLY A 235 -17.69 9.51 -11.51
C GLY A 235 -16.66 10.21 -10.64
N GLU A 236 -17.09 10.84 -9.55
CA GLU A 236 -16.22 11.52 -8.59
C GLU A 236 -15.30 10.55 -7.84
N LEU A 237 -15.81 9.41 -7.37
CA LEU A 237 -15.00 8.36 -6.76
C LEU A 237 -13.93 7.82 -7.72
N MET A 238 -14.31 7.59 -8.98
CA MET A 238 -13.37 7.15 -10.01
C MET A 238 -12.29 8.19 -10.26
N GLU A 239 -12.68 9.45 -10.42
CA GLU A 239 -11.74 10.56 -10.66
C GLU A 239 -10.74 10.73 -9.51
N LEU A 240 -11.21 10.71 -8.25
CA LEU A 240 -10.35 10.80 -7.08
C LEU A 240 -9.34 9.65 -7.02
N ALA A 241 -9.78 8.42 -7.29
CA ALA A 241 -8.91 7.25 -7.27
C ALA A 241 -7.86 7.29 -8.40
N LEU A 242 -8.25 7.70 -9.62
CA LEU A 242 -7.34 7.84 -10.75
C LEU A 242 -6.29 8.93 -10.51
N LYS A 243 -6.73 10.13 -10.09
CA LYS A 243 -5.80 11.22 -9.74
C LYS A 243 -4.83 10.83 -8.61
N THR A 244 -5.32 10.09 -7.62
CA THR A 244 -4.49 9.56 -6.53
C THR A 244 -3.36 8.68 -7.06
N CYS A 245 -3.69 7.72 -7.92
CA CYS A 245 -2.68 6.83 -8.51
C CYS A 245 -1.71 7.57 -9.44
N ASP A 246 -2.20 8.54 -10.21
CA ASP A 246 -1.37 9.36 -11.09
C ASP A 246 -0.36 10.21 -10.31
N ILE A 247 -0.80 10.94 -9.28
CA ILE A 247 0.06 11.77 -8.42
C ILE A 247 1.15 10.95 -7.72
N LEU A 248 0.81 9.73 -7.27
CA LEU A 248 1.74 8.84 -6.59
C LEU A 248 2.53 7.93 -7.55
N GLY A 249 2.26 8.01 -8.86
CA GLY A 249 2.92 7.21 -9.89
C GLY A 249 2.68 5.70 -9.74
N LEU A 250 1.48 5.29 -9.33
CA LEU A 250 1.15 3.89 -9.05
C LEU A 250 0.51 3.22 -10.26
N GLY A 251 1.11 2.13 -10.70
CA GLY A 251 0.54 1.28 -11.75
C GLY A 251 -0.62 0.40 -11.25
N TYR A 252 -0.70 0.12 -9.95
CA TYR A 252 -1.87 -0.47 -9.31
C TYR A 252 -1.99 -0.06 -7.85
N ALA A 253 -3.20 0.13 -7.36
CA ALA A 253 -3.47 0.40 -5.95
C ALA A 253 -4.93 0.17 -5.58
N GLY A 254 -5.17 0.02 -4.27
CA GLY A 254 -6.47 0.21 -3.64
C GLY A 254 -6.50 1.58 -2.98
N VAL A 255 -7.42 2.43 -3.38
CA VAL A 255 -7.62 3.77 -2.80
C VAL A 255 -8.82 3.72 -1.86
N ASP A 256 -8.59 4.05 -0.60
CA ASP A 256 -9.63 4.06 0.43
C ASP A 256 -10.20 5.47 0.58
N ILE A 257 -11.50 5.63 0.32
CA ILE A 257 -12.20 6.91 0.26
C ILE A 257 -13.41 6.87 1.19
N ALA A 258 -13.50 7.83 2.11
CA ALA A 258 -14.69 8.02 2.95
C ALA A 258 -15.64 9.02 2.29
N GLU A 259 -16.93 8.74 2.37
CA GLU A 259 -18.00 9.71 2.11
C GLU A 259 -18.50 10.28 3.44
N THR A 260 -18.61 11.61 3.51
CA THR A 260 -19.12 12.37 4.66
C THR A 260 -20.13 13.41 4.20
N ASP A 261 -20.71 14.17 5.10
CA ASP A 261 -21.55 15.31 4.75
C ASP A 261 -20.74 16.49 4.16
N GLU A 262 -19.41 16.50 4.37
CA GLU A 262 -18.50 17.48 3.78
C GLU A 262 -18.01 17.07 2.38
N GLY A 263 -18.35 15.88 1.89
CA GLY A 263 -17.89 15.30 0.65
C GLY A 263 -17.00 14.07 0.84
N TYR A 264 -16.22 13.75 -0.19
CA TYR A 264 -15.29 12.62 -0.16
C TYR A 264 -13.92 13.01 0.38
N PHE A 265 -13.30 12.08 1.12
CA PHE A 265 -11.93 12.22 1.63
C PHE A 265 -11.12 10.95 1.37
N ILE A 266 -9.91 11.11 0.82
CA ILE A 266 -8.97 10.02 0.63
C ILE A 266 -8.32 9.71 1.97
N LEU A 267 -8.55 8.50 2.51
CA LEU A 267 -8.07 8.07 3.82
C LEU A 267 -6.69 7.45 3.76
N GLU A 268 -6.47 6.62 2.74
CA GLU A 268 -5.28 5.79 2.60
C GLU A 268 -5.13 5.29 1.16
N VAL A 269 -3.88 5.04 0.77
CA VAL A 269 -3.54 4.40 -0.51
C VAL A 269 -2.74 3.14 -0.23
N ASN A 270 -3.14 2.04 -0.84
CA ASN A 270 -2.54 0.73 -0.64
C ASN A 270 -1.84 0.25 -1.92
N PRO A 271 -0.51 0.45 -2.06
CA PRO A 271 0.24 0.07 -3.27
C PRO A 271 0.46 -1.45 -3.40
N SER A 272 0.11 -2.21 -2.37
CA SER A 272 0.18 -3.67 -2.30
C SER A 272 -1.06 -4.23 -1.61
N MET A 273 -2.22 -3.77 -2.02
CA MET A 273 -3.50 -4.19 -1.44
C MET A 273 -3.67 -5.71 -1.48
N SER A 274 -4.32 -6.28 -0.46
CA SER A 274 -4.96 -7.58 -0.58
C SER A 274 -6.31 -7.41 -1.29
N TRP A 275 -6.62 -8.33 -2.19
CA TRP A 275 -7.84 -8.22 -3.02
C TRP A 275 -8.82 -9.39 -2.85
N GLN A 276 -8.61 -10.31 -1.91
CA GLN A 276 -9.53 -11.44 -1.79
C GLN A 276 -10.97 -10.99 -1.51
N GLY A 277 -11.18 -10.08 -0.54
CA GLY A 277 -12.52 -9.52 -0.29
C GLY A 277 -13.11 -8.75 -1.48
N PHE A 278 -12.28 -8.08 -2.27
CA PHE A 278 -12.71 -7.43 -3.52
C PHE A 278 -13.12 -8.48 -4.57
N LYS A 279 -12.31 -9.52 -4.75
CA LYS A 279 -12.56 -10.62 -5.69
C LYS A 279 -13.83 -11.39 -5.31
N GLU A 280 -14.04 -11.68 -4.03
CA GLU A 280 -15.25 -12.33 -3.54
C GLU A 280 -16.51 -11.49 -3.79
N ALA A 281 -16.44 -10.20 -3.50
CA ALA A 281 -17.60 -9.31 -3.66
C ALA A 281 -17.94 -9.01 -5.12
N THR A 282 -16.93 -8.84 -5.99
CA THR A 282 -17.12 -8.35 -7.38
C THR A 282 -17.00 -9.43 -8.44
N GLY A 283 -16.38 -10.57 -8.14
CA GLY A 283 -15.98 -11.58 -9.12
C GLY A 283 -14.79 -11.19 -10.00
N ILE A 284 -14.21 -9.99 -9.78
CA ILE A 284 -13.08 -9.47 -10.57
C ILE A 284 -11.77 -9.87 -9.91
N ASN A 285 -10.86 -10.50 -10.67
CA ASN A 285 -9.52 -10.82 -10.21
C ASN A 285 -8.51 -9.76 -10.65
N PRO A 286 -8.01 -8.88 -9.74
CA PRO A 286 -7.05 -7.83 -10.07
C PRO A 286 -5.73 -8.36 -10.63
N ALA A 287 -5.33 -9.58 -10.28
CA ALA A 287 -4.07 -10.18 -10.75
C ALA A 287 -3.98 -10.21 -12.28
N ARG A 288 -5.08 -10.51 -12.97
CA ARG A 288 -5.10 -10.53 -14.45
C ARG A 288 -4.80 -9.16 -15.06
N TYR A 289 -5.35 -8.10 -14.47
CA TYR A 289 -5.13 -6.72 -14.91
C TYR A 289 -3.69 -6.27 -14.63
N ILE A 290 -3.15 -6.60 -13.44
CA ILE A 290 -1.78 -6.26 -13.05
C ILE A 290 -0.77 -6.96 -13.96
N VAL A 291 -0.94 -8.26 -14.20
CA VAL A 291 -0.06 -9.03 -15.10
C VAL A 291 -0.13 -8.49 -16.52
N LYS A 292 -1.34 -8.23 -17.03
CA LYS A 292 -1.51 -7.62 -18.36
C LYS A 292 -0.80 -6.27 -18.45
N HIS A 293 -0.94 -5.42 -17.44
CA HIS A 293 -0.27 -4.12 -17.39
C HIS A 293 1.26 -4.26 -17.50
N VAL A 294 1.87 -5.20 -16.77
CA VAL A 294 3.32 -5.46 -16.87
C VAL A 294 3.69 -5.94 -18.28
N ILE A 295 2.95 -6.90 -18.84
CA ILE A 295 3.22 -7.44 -20.18
C ILE A 295 3.18 -6.33 -21.24
N ASP A 296 2.20 -5.43 -21.16
CA ASP A 296 2.04 -4.33 -22.11
C ASP A 296 3.20 -3.30 -22.02
N HIS A 297 3.89 -3.19 -20.86
CA HIS A 297 5.05 -2.31 -20.68
C HIS A 297 6.39 -2.96 -21.09
N ILE A 298 6.51 -4.27 -21.00
CA ILE A 298 7.72 -5.00 -21.46
C ILE A 298 7.81 -5.02 -22.99
N LYS A 299 6.67 -5.01 -23.68
CA LYS A 299 6.60 -5.08 -25.14
C LYS A 299 6.89 -3.74 -25.85
N ARG A 300 7.05 -2.68 -25.09
CA ARG A 300 7.38 -1.33 -25.57
C ARG A 300 8.86 -1.03 -25.41
#